data_c911b5b6c5bac6e1cb439933cad57c57
#
_entry.id   c911b5b6c5bac6e1cb439933cad57c57
#
_cell.length_a   1.000
_cell.length_b   1.000
_cell.length_c   1.000
_cell.angle_alpha   90.00
_cell.angle_beta   90.00
_cell.angle_gamma   90.00
#
_symmetry.space_group_name_H-M   'P 1'
#
loop_
_entity.id
_entity.type
_entity.pdbx_description
1 polymer ?
#
loop_
_entity_poly.entity_id
_entity_poly.type
_entity_poly.pdbx_seq_one_letter_code
_entity_poly.pdbx_strand_id
1 'polypeptide(L)'
;MKQTIIKINDVNYPVVFDLLALSNFEEITDKGFFEANLNKINNRMAIVMAAVLSADKDTKLTIEEMRGKESFDDYKQIIEAYNVVMTLVNDFFKIPEVEKGKDPKQEDQEQEQEENAKN
;
A
#
# COMPACT_ATOMS: atom_id res chain seq x y z
N MET A 1 -8.77 -3.70 -19.36
CA MET A 1 -8.54 -3.36 -17.96
C MET A 1 -7.44 -2.34 -17.82
N LYS A 2 -7.69 -1.36 -16.98
CA LYS A 2 -6.72 -0.30 -16.81
C LYS A 2 -5.62 -0.72 -15.85
N GLN A 3 -4.37 -0.46 -16.25
CA GLN A 3 -3.24 -0.80 -15.40
C GLN A 3 -2.82 0.42 -14.60
N THR A 4 -2.54 0.21 -13.32
CA THR A 4 -2.07 1.28 -12.45
C THR A 4 -0.54 1.34 -12.55
N ILE A 5 -0.03 2.55 -12.71
CA ILE A 5 1.40 2.77 -12.96
C ILE A 5 1.92 3.78 -11.96
N ILE A 6 3.12 3.54 -11.44
CA ILE A 6 3.86 4.55 -10.69
C ILE A 6 5.14 4.87 -11.43
N LYS A 7 5.74 6.00 -11.09
CA LYS A 7 6.99 6.40 -11.72
C LYS A 7 8.06 6.58 -10.65
N ILE A 8 9.18 5.88 -10.82
CA ILE A 8 10.34 5.99 -9.93
C ILE A 8 11.56 6.26 -10.82
N ASN A 9 12.25 7.36 -10.57
CA ASN A 9 13.46 7.74 -11.33
C ASN A 9 13.21 7.75 -12.83
N ASP A 10 12.04 8.30 -13.22
CA ASP A 10 11.64 8.44 -14.61
C ASP A 10 11.36 7.12 -15.31
N VAL A 11 11.21 6.03 -14.55
CA VAL A 11 10.83 4.75 -15.10
C VAL A 11 9.44 4.40 -14.57
N ASN A 12 8.58 3.95 -15.48
CA ASN A 12 7.22 3.56 -15.12
C ASN A 12 7.19 2.10 -14.69
N TYR A 13 6.51 1.84 -13.58
CA TYR A 13 6.36 0.48 -13.06
C TYR A 13 4.88 0.19 -12.84
N PRO A 14 4.38 -0.95 -13.33
CA PRO A 14 3.02 -1.35 -12.99
C PRO A 14 2.95 -1.77 -11.53
N VAL A 15 1.82 -1.55 -10.92
CA VAL A 15 1.61 -1.95 -9.52
C VAL A 15 0.26 -2.62 -9.39
N VAL A 16 0.21 -3.60 -8.49
CA VAL A 16 -1.00 -4.33 -8.14
C VAL A 16 -0.95 -4.56 -6.63
N PHE A 17 -2.08 -4.40 -5.96
CA PHE A 17 -2.11 -4.80 -4.56
C PHE A 17 -3.13 -5.92 -4.38
N ASP A 18 -2.62 -7.11 -4.16
CA ASP A 18 -3.41 -8.32 -3.99
C ASP A 18 -2.78 -9.12 -2.84
N LEU A 19 -3.21 -10.34 -2.66
CA LEU A 19 -2.68 -11.16 -1.57
C LEU A 19 -1.17 -11.38 -1.71
N LEU A 20 -0.68 -11.50 -2.94
CA LEU A 20 0.75 -11.64 -3.16
C LEU A 20 1.50 -10.39 -2.73
N ALA A 21 0.95 -9.20 -3.03
CA ALA A 21 1.59 -7.96 -2.59
C ALA A 21 1.63 -7.90 -1.07
N LEU A 22 0.55 -8.30 -0.41
CA LEU A 22 0.52 -8.33 1.04
C LEU A 22 1.60 -9.25 1.59
N SER A 23 1.75 -10.44 1.00
CA SER A 23 2.77 -11.38 1.41
C SER A 23 4.17 -10.81 1.15
N ASN A 24 4.37 -10.15 0.01
CA ASN A 24 5.65 -9.53 -0.28
C ASN A 24 6.01 -8.47 0.77
N PHE A 25 5.02 -7.69 1.18
CA PHE A 25 5.25 -6.66 2.19
C PHE A 25 5.72 -7.28 3.50
N GLU A 26 5.08 -8.37 3.90
CA GLU A 26 5.47 -9.04 5.14
C GLU A 26 6.88 -9.61 5.05
N GLU A 27 7.25 -10.11 3.88
CA GLU A 27 8.61 -10.62 3.72
C GLU A 27 9.65 -9.51 3.76
N ILE A 28 9.35 -8.38 3.15
CA ILE A 28 10.28 -7.27 3.11
C ILE A 28 10.49 -6.67 4.50
N THR A 29 9.41 -6.52 5.26
CA THR A 29 9.46 -5.81 6.54
C THR A 29 9.60 -6.75 7.73
N ASP A 30 9.33 -8.03 7.54
CA ASP A 30 9.26 -9.02 8.62
C ASP A 30 8.18 -8.65 9.64
N LYS A 31 7.12 -8.00 9.18
CA LYS A 31 6.01 -7.58 10.02
C LYS A 31 4.70 -7.76 9.29
N GLY A 32 3.63 -8.03 10.03
CA GLY A 32 2.31 -8.02 9.46
C GLY A 32 1.94 -6.62 9.02
N PHE A 33 1.07 -6.54 8.02
CA PHE A 33 0.71 -5.24 7.45
C PHE A 33 0.14 -4.30 8.52
N PHE A 34 -0.72 -4.83 9.40
CA PHE A 34 -1.35 -3.98 10.41
C PHE A 34 -0.45 -3.68 11.58
N GLU A 35 0.70 -4.34 11.67
CA GLU A 35 1.69 -4.04 12.70
C GLU A 35 2.67 -2.97 12.26
N ALA A 36 2.80 -2.74 10.97
CA ALA A 36 3.79 -1.82 10.44
C ALA A 36 3.32 -0.38 10.59
N ASN A 37 4.25 0.49 10.98
CA ASN A 37 3.94 1.90 11.10
C ASN A 37 4.17 2.57 9.74
N LEU A 38 3.10 2.88 9.05
CA LEU A 38 3.20 3.44 7.70
C LEU A 38 3.57 4.92 7.71
N ASN A 39 3.82 5.49 8.88
CA ASN A 39 4.41 6.82 8.96
C ASN A 39 5.92 6.77 8.76
N LYS A 40 6.52 5.57 8.81
CA LYS A 40 7.95 5.43 8.56
C LYS A 40 8.21 5.27 7.08
N ILE A 41 9.15 6.06 6.56
CA ILE A 41 9.41 6.06 5.12
C ILE A 41 9.86 4.68 4.63
N ASN A 42 10.61 3.94 5.45
CA ASN A 42 11.04 2.62 5.03
C ASN A 42 9.86 1.68 4.80
N ASN A 43 8.82 1.80 5.63
CA ASN A 43 7.64 0.95 5.45
C ASN A 43 6.83 1.40 4.25
N ARG A 44 6.83 2.70 3.94
CA ARG A 44 6.17 3.18 2.73
C ARG A 44 6.86 2.68 1.48
N MET A 45 8.21 2.69 1.49
CA MET A 45 8.95 2.13 0.37
C MET A 45 8.69 0.64 0.24
N ALA A 46 8.58 -0.05 1.37
CA ALA A 46 8.32 -1.48 1.34
C ALA A 46 6.99 -1.83 0.69
N ILE A 47 5.94 -1.05 0.99
CA ILE A 47 4.65 -1.37 0.41
C ILE A 47 4.61 -1.05 -1.09
N VAL A 48 5.33 0.01 -1.50
CA VAL A 48 5.46 0.30 -2.92
C VAL A 48 6.21 -0.83 -3.62
N MET A 49 7.32 -1.28 -3.04
CA MET A 49 8.10 -2.37 -3.62
C MET A 49 7.28 -3.64 -3.69
N ALA A 50 6.50 -3.93 -2.65
CA ALA A 50 5.66 -5.12 -2.63
C ALA A 50 4.65 -5.10 -3.78
N ALA A 51 4.07 -3.94 -4.06
CA ALA A 51 3.09 -3.80 -5.13
C ALA A 51 3.74 -3.94 -6.51
N VAL A 52 4.96 -3.41 -6.68
CA VAL A 52 5.68 -3.57 -7.94
C VAL A 52 6.03 -5.04 -8.16
N LEU A 53 6.52 -5.71 -7.11
CA LEU A 53 6.87 -7.13 -7.24
C LEU A 53 5.65 -7.99 -7.55
N SER A 54 4.49 -7.65 -7.03
CA SER A 54 3.29 -8.42 -7.33
C SER A 54 2.91 -8.28 -8.80
N ALA A 55 3.12 -7.10 -9.38
CA ALA A 55 2.82 -6.87 -10.78
C ALA A 55 3.89 -7.45 -11.70
N ASP A 56 5.15 -7.48 -11.22
CA ASP A 56 6.27 -7.94 -12.05
C ASP A 56 7.35 -8.51 -11.14
N LYS A 57 7.33 -9.82 -10.96
CA LYS A 57 8.29 -10.47 -10.07
C LYS A 57 9.72 -10.34 -10.56
N ASP A 58 9.92 -10.02 -11.83
CA ASP A 58 11.24 -9.90 -12.42
C ASP A 58 11.71 -8.45 -12.48
N THR A 59 11.05 -7.56 -11.77
CA THR A 59 11.39 -6.14 -11.78
C THR A 59 12.85 -5.94 -11.35
N LYS A 60 13.47 -4.93 -11.94
CA LYS A 60 14.82 -4.55 -11.56
C LYS A 60 14.85 -3.49 -10.47
N LEU A 61 13.69 -2.98 -10.10
CA LEU A 61 13.61 -1.96 -9.06
C LEU A 61 14.04 -2.54 -7.72
N THR A 62 14.77 -1.74 -6.95
CA THR A 62 15.17 -2.09 -5.60
C THR A 62 14.80 -0.97 -4.65
N ILE A 63 14.74 -1.29 -3.36
CA ILE A 63 14.48 -0.25 -2.35
C ILE A 63 15.60 0.78 -2.35
N GLU A 64 16.83 0.35 -2.59
CA GLU A 64 17.95 1.28 -2.65
C GLU A 64 17.80 2.26 -3.78
N GLU A 65 17.29 1.81 -4.92
CA GLU A 65 17.04 2.73 -6.02
C GLU A 65 15.93 3.71 -5.69
N MET A 66 14.95 3.27 -4.91
CA MET A 66 13.89 4.17 -4.47
C MET A 66 14.42 5.27 -3.59
N ARG A 67 15.40 4.94 -2.72
CA ARG A 67 15.98 5.96 -1.86
C ARG A 67 16.70 7.03 -2.67
N GLY A 68 17.21 6.66 -3.82
CA GLY A 68 17.88 7.60 -4.69
C GLY A 68 19.06 8.24 -3.99
N LYS A 69 19.20 9.54 -4.15
CA LYS A 69 20.27 10.29 -3.52
C LYS A 69 19.80 11.03 -2.30
N GLU A 70 18.64 10.64 -1.81
CA GLU A 70 18.12 11.15 -0.55
C GLU A 70 17.79 12.64 -0.61
N SER A 71 17.38 13.11 -1.79
CA SER A 71 16.97 14.49 -1.96
C SER A 71 15.48 14.62 -1.62
N PHE A 72 15.04 15.87 -1.50
CA PHE A 72 13.63 16.14 -1.29
C PHE A 72 12.78 15.65 -2.46
N ASP A 73 13.33 15.74 -3.69
CA ASP A 73 12.60 15.24 -4.85
C ASP A 73 12.42 13.72 -4.78
N ASP A 74 13.42 13.00 -4.29
CA ASP A 74 13.29 11.56 -4.10
C ASP A 74 12.19 11.25 -3.08
N TYR A 75 12.15 12.01 -2.00
CA TYR A 75 11.11 11.83 -1.00
C TYR A 75 9.72 12.05 -1.58
N LYS A 76 9.54 13.15 -2.34
CA LYS A 76 8.25 13.44 -2.95
C LYS A 76 7.82 12.32 -3.88
N GLN A 77 8.76 11.81 -4.65
CA GLN A 77 8.47 10.73 -5.59
C GLN A 77 7.94 9.50 -4.85
N ILE A 78 8.56 9.15 -3.72
CA ILE A 78 8.12 8.00 -2.95
C ILE A 78 6.72 8.25 -2.38
N ILE A 79 6.46 9.45 -1.88
CA ILE A 79 5.15 9.76 -1.32
C ILE A 79 4.07 9.68 -2.39
N GLU A 80 4.35 10.16 -3.59
CA GLU A 80 3.38 10.09 -4.67
C GLU A 80 3.09 8.64 -5.05
N ALA A 81 4.15 7.82 -5.16
CA ALA A 81 3.97 6.41 -5.47
C ALA A 81 3.21 5.71 -4.35
N TYR A 82 3.54 6.03 -3.11
CA TYR A 82 2.86 5.46 -1.95
C TYR A 82 1.36 5.77 -1.98
N ASN A 83 1.01 7.02 -2.32
CA ASN A 83 -0.40 7.40 -2.36
C ASN A 83 -1.16 6.60 -3.41
N VAL A 84 -0.54 6.35 -4.57
CA VAL A 84 -1.16 5.53 -5.60
C VAL A 84 -1.39 4.11 -5.09
N VAL A 85 -0.36 3.52 -4.47
CA VAL A 85 -0.47 2.17 -3.95
C VAL A 85 -1.53 2.10 -2.85
N MET A 86 -1.61 3.11 -1.99
CA MET A 86 -2.60 3.09 -0.92
C MET A 86 -4.03 3.13 -1.43
N THR A 87 -4.25 3.74 -2.58
CA THR A 87 -5.57 3.66 -3.21
C THR A 87 -5.91 2.19 -3.52
N LEU A 88 -4.92 1.44 -4.02
CA LEU A 88 -5.13 0.03 -4.30
C LEU A 88 -5.31 -0.77 -3.02
N VAL A 89 -4.56 -0.43 -1.97
CA VAL A 89 -4.69 -1.09 -0.68
C VAL A 89 -6.10 -0.90 -0.13
N ASN A 90 -6.61 0.32 -0.18
CA ASN A 90 -7.95 0.60 0.31
C ASN A 90 -9.00 -0.18 -0.47
N ASP A 91 -8.83 -0.28 -1.78
CA ASP A 91 -9.75 -1.08 -2.58
C ASP A 91 -9.67 -2.55 -2.22
N PHE A 92 -8.48 -3.04 -1.95
CA PHE A 92 -8.28 -4.45 -1.61
C PHE A 92 -9.01 -4.82 -0.32
N PHE A 93 -8.99 -3.92 0.66
CA PHE A 93 -9.60 -4.21 1.95
C PHE A 93 -11.06 -3.77 2.04
N LYS A 94 -11.61 -3.23 0.95
CA LYS A 94 -12.95 -2.69 0.98
C LYS A 94 -13.98 -3.80 1.13
N ILE A 95 -14.92 -3.58 2.05
CA ILE A 95 -16.00 -4.53 2.26
C ILE A 95 -17.16 -4.14 1.35
N PRO A 96 -17.70 -5.09 0.58
CA PRO A 96 -18.82 -4.76 -0.31
C PRO A 96 -20.01 -4.20 0.44
N GLU A 97 -20.62 -3.16 -0.09
CA GLU A 97 -21.72 -2.51 0.58
C GLU A 97 -22.94 -3.37 0.74
N VAL A 98 -23.14 -4.24 -0.19
CA VAL A 98 -24.34 -5.07 -0.15
C VAL A 98 -24.39 -5.86 1.12
N GLU A 99 -23.28 -6.13 1.72
CA GLU A 99 -23.25 -6.92 2.94
C GLU A 99 -23.57 -6.14 4.16
N LYS A 100 -23.67 -4.86 4.07
CA LYS A 100 -23.99 -4.10 5.22
C LYS A 100 -25.38 -4.36 5.66
N GLY A 101 -26.14 -4.83 4.85
CA GLY A 101 -27.48 -5.05 5.25
C GLY A 101 -27.86 -4.13 6.32
N LYS A 102 -27.26 -3.67 6.52
CA LYS A 102 -27.20 -2.94 7.17
C LYS A 102 -26.76 -2.18 8.05
N ASP A 103 -26.55 -1.88 8.18
CA ASP A 103 -25.90 -1.28 8.79
C ASP A 103 -25.25 -0.81 9.51
N PRO A 104 -25.21 -0.64 9.88
CA PRO A 104 -24.43 -0.31 10.36
C PRO A 104 -23.68 0.14 10.96
N LYS A 105 -23.57 0.23 11.27
CA LYS A 105 -22.84 0.26 11.68
C LYS A 105 -21.86 0.51 11.91
N GLN A 106 -22.03 0.71 12.07
CA GLN A 106 -21.23 0.42 12.09
C GLN A 106 -20.28 0.89 12.14
N GLU A 107 -20.48 1.37 12.38
CA GLU A 107 -19.73 1.32 12.32
C GLU A 107 -18.74 1.72 12.58
N ASP A 108 -19.01 2.16 12.93
CA ASP A 108 -18.31 2.02 13.09
C ASP A 108 -17.34 2.43 13.63
N GLN A 109 -17.39 2.50 13.59
CA GLN A 109 -16.84 2.28 13.86
C GLN A 109 -16.12 2.53 14.16
N GLU A 110 -16.34 2.79 13.94
CA GLU A 110 -16.14 2.56 14.01
C GLU A 110 -15.46 2.73 14.57
N GLN A 111 -15.78 2.89 14.65
CA GLN A 111 -15.66 2.62 14.95
C GLN A 111 -15.13 2.72 15.59
N GLU A 112 -15.31 2.93 15.31
CA GLU A 112 -15.39 2.55 15.63
C GLU A 112 -14.84 2.61 16.36
N GLN A 113 -15.19 2.78 16.45
CA GLN A 113 -15.24 2.37 16.84
C GLN A 113 -14.99 2.43 17.44
N GLU A 114 -15.23 2.60 17.21
CA GLU A 114 -15.61 2.17 17.46
C GLU A 114 -15.33 2.13 18.09
N GLU A 115 -15.54 2.24 17.96
CA GLU A 115 -15.86 1.73 18.15
C GLU A 115 -15.51 1.56 18.78
N ASN A 116 -15.83 1.72 18.93
CA ASN A 116 -15.95 1.07 19.21
C ASN A 116 -15.69 1.09 19.78
N ALA A 117 -16.25 1.52 19.44
CA ALA A 117 -16.38 0.78 19.60
C ALA A 117 -16.33 0.74 20.09
N LYS A 118 -16.36 0.37 20.01
CA LYS A 118 -16.65 -0.20 20.07
C LYS A 118 -16.56 -0.40 20.32
N ASN A 119 -17.00 -0.06 20.31
CA ASN A 119 -17.08 -0.82 20.17
C ASN A 119 -17.00 -0.81 20.41
#